data_9c2b0d05c208cfe0404c1dc2251836cd
#
_entry.id   9c2b0d05c208cfe0404c1dc2251836cd
#
_cell.length_a   1.000
_cell.length_b   1.000
_cell.length_c   1.000
_cell.angle_alpha   90.00
_cell.angle_beta   90.00
_cell.angle_gamma   90.00
#
_symmetry.space_group_name_H-M   'P 1'
#
loop_
_entity.id
_entity.type
_entity.pdbx_description
1 polymer ?
#
loop_
_entity_poly.entity_id
_entity_poly.type
_entity_poly.pdbx_seq_one_letter_code
_entity_poly.pdbx_strand_id
1 'polypeptide(L)'
;MTKNQINILLWVILAVFVVYRIALCFFPQALPGAAFVLSGLPFVFALIHGVCNYRFRDILVFLAITLIVSNVLENCSILTGFPFGHYYYTDYLGAKLFLVPVSISLAYFGMGYLSWMLARVVLGNVEQRMAGHFIYTVPLLAGFLMVSWDLTFDPIASTILHSWIWQQGGSYYGVPFSNFIGWFFTVYVFFQLFALYLKSRPHVYARVKPETSKGYWLQAVIFYGITGLTAVLSALIPRSDDTVIDATGALWHTQDIIITCGLVAIFTMIAFTFMSVVKIAGLPAEGNTSGKNN
;
A
#
# COMPACT_ATOMS: atom_id res chain seq x y z
N MET A 1 -16.09 0.45 -21.77
CA MET A 1 -14.68 0.32 -22.25
C MET A 1 -14.41 -1.14 -22.61
N THR A 2 -13.63 -1.38 -23.67
CA THR A 2 -13.15 -2.73 -24.01
C THR A 2 -12.05 -3.14 -23.02
N LYS A 3 -11.77 -4.46 -22.92
CA LYS A 3 -10.69 -5.00 -22.06
C LYS A 3 -9.34 -4.34 -22.40
N ASN A 4 -9.05 -4.14 -23.69
CA ASN A 4 -7.82 -3.50 -24.15
C ASN A 4 -7.73 -2.01 -23.71
N GLN A 5 -8.84 -1.28 -23.77
CA GLN A 5 -8.88 0.12 -23.30
C GLN A 5 -8.64 0.24 -21.80
N ILE A 6 -9.19 -0.70 -21.00
CA ILE A 6 -8.96 -0.75 -19.56
C ILE A 6 -7.48 -1.04 -19.27
N ASN A 7 -6.90 -2.01 -19.96
CA ASN A 7 -5.47 -2.34 -19.78
C ASN A 7 -4.57 -1.16 -20.13
N ILE A 8 -4.83 -0.45 -21.23
CA ILE A 8 -4.09 0.77 -21.60
C ILE A 8 -4.24 1.84 -20.51
N LEU A 9 -5.45 2.08 -20.03
CA LEU A 9 -5.71 3.07 -18.98
C LEU A 9 -4.92 2.75 -17.69
N LEU A 10 -4.86 1.49 -17.29
CA LEU A 10 -4.10 1.06 -16.10
C LEU A 10 -2.60 1.31 -16.27
N TRP A 11 -2.04 1.04 -17.45
CA TRP A 11 -0.64 1.36 -17.75
C TRP A 11 -0.38 2.88 -17.78
N VAL A 12 -1.32 3.67 -18.26
CA VAL A 12 -1.21 5.14 -18.24
C VAL A 12 -1.23 5.67 -16.80
N ILE A 13 -2.16 5.19 -15.96
CA ILE A 13 -2.20 5.58 -14.54
C ILE A 13 -0.88 5.22 -13.84
N LEU A 14 -0.37 4.02 -14.09
CA LEU A 14 0.92 3.58 -13.54
C LEU A 14 2.07 4.47 -14.05
N ALA A 15 2.15 4.76 -15.33
CA ALA A 15 3.19 5.62 -15.91
C ALA A 15 3.15 7.03 -15.30
N VAL A 16 1.96 7.63 -15.17
CA VAL A 16 1.79 8.93 -14.50
C VAL A 16 2.28 8.87 -13.05
N PHE A 17 1.92 7.81 -12.32
CA PHE A 17 2.39 7.64 -10.94
C PHE A 17 3.91 7.50 -10.85
N VAL A 18 4.53 6.71 -11.74
CA VAL A 18 5.99 6.53 -11.80
C VAL A 18 6.69 7.86 -12.04
N VAL A 19 6.26 8.61 -13.06
CA VAL A 19 6.83 9.93 -13.39
C VAL A 19 6.68 10.89 -12.21
N TYR A 20 5.50 10.92 -11.58
CA TYR A 20 5.23 11.79 -10.45
C TYR A 20 6.12 11.43 -9.24
N ARG A 21 6.25 10.14 -8.92
CA ARG A 21 7.10 9.65 -7.83
C ARG A 21 8.58 10.00 -8.06
N ILE A 22 9.08 9.82 -9.29
CA ILE A 22 10.46 10.18 -9.63
C ILE A 22 10.64 11.70 -9.54
N ALA A 23 9.71 12.50 -10.05
CA ALA A 23 9.78 13.96 -9.96
C ALA A 23 9.86 14.44 -8.49
N LEU A 24 9.12 13.82 -7.57
CA LEU A 24 9.19 14.13 -6.13
C LEU A 24 10.57 13.85 -5.52
N CYS A 25 11.34 12.89 -6.04
CA CYS A 25 12.68 12.65 -5.55
C CYS A 25 13.62 13.84 -5.80
N PHE A 26 13.42 14.56 -6.93
CA PHE A 26 14.27 15.69 -7.31
C PHE A 26 13.67 17.05 -6.91
N PHE A 27 12.34 17.15 -6.86
CA PHE A 27 11.60 18.40 -6.61
C PHE A 27 10.55 18.23 -5.52
N PRO A 28 10.93 17.88 -4.26
CA PRO A 28 9.97 17.53 -3.21
C PRO A 28 9.03 18.68 -2.82
N GLN A 29 9.46 19.94 -3.00
CA GLN A 29 8.68 21.12 -2.62
C GLN A 29 7.89 21.74 -3.79
N ALA A 30 8.14 21.32 -5.04
CA ALA A 30 7.57 21.97 -6.22
C ALA A 30 6.19 21.45 -6.63
N LEU A 31 5.70 20.37 -6.01
CA LEU A 31 4.47 19.68 -6.42
C LEU A 31 3.38 19.80 -5.34
N PRO A 32 2.54 20.85 -5.40
CA PRO A 32 1.46 21.02 -4.43
C PRO A 32 0.44 19.87 -4.53
N GLY A 33 -0.20 19.53 -3.41
CA GLY A 33 -1.21 18.46 -3.38
C GLY A 33 -0.64 17.04 -3.50
N ALA A 34 0.66 16.85 -3.26
CA ALA A 34 1.33 15.56 -3.38
C ALA A 34 0.60 14.44 -2.60
N ALA A 35 0.08 14.71 -1.42
CA ALA A 35 -0.67 13.73 -0.63
C ALA A 35 -1.88 13.17 -1.39
N PHE A 36 -2.65 14.02 -2.09
CA PHE A 36 -3.81 13.58 -2.88
C PHE A 36 -3.42 12.80 -4.13
N VAL A 37 -2.33 13.15 -4.81
CA VAL A 37 -1.86 12.41 -5.99
C VAL A 37 -1.30 11.05 -5.56
N LEU A 38 -0.50 11.02 -4.49
CA LEU A 38 0.13 9.80 -3.97
C LEU A 38 -0.88 8.81 -3.37
N SER A 39 -2.01 9.28 -2.86
CA SER A 39 -3.10 8.42 -2.36
C SER A 39 -4.18 8.16 -3.42
N GLY A 40 -4.51 9.16 -4.24
CA GLY A 40 -5.59 9.11 -5.22
C GLY A 40 -5.28 8.22 -6.42
N LEU A 41 -4.05 8.25 -6.96
CA LEU A 41 -3.69 7.38 -8.10
C LEU A 41 -3.71 5.89 -7.73
N PRO A 42 -3.11 5.44 -6.58
CA PRO A 42 -3.28 4.07 -6.12
C PRO A 42 -4.75 3.69 -5.87
N PHE A 43 -5.55 4.61 -5.33
CA PHE A 43 -6.97 4.40 -5.09
C PHE A 43 -7.75 4.15 -6.39
N VAL A 44 -7.61 5.04 -7.39
CA VAL A 44 -8.28 4.89 -8.69
C VAL A 44 -7.79 3.64 -9.42
N PHE A 45 -6.47 3.38 -9.38
CA PHE A 45 -5.90 2.15 -9.93
C PHE A 45 -6.53 0.92 -9.28
N ALA A 46 -6.60 0.86 -7.95
CA ALA A 46 -7.17 -0.26 -7.21
C ALA A 46 -8.63 -0.55 -7.58
N LEU A 47 -9.45 0.48 -7.75
CA LEU A 47 -10.84 0.34 -8.20
C LEU A 47 -10.92 -0.27 -9.59
N ILE A 48 -10.19 0.30 -10.57
CA ILE A 48 -10.25 -0.13 -11.97
C ILE A 48 -9.60 -1.52 -12.14
N HIS A 49 -8.42 -1.74 -11.58
CA HIS A 49 -7.69 -2.99 -11.65
C HIS A 49 -8.45 -4.11 -10.92
N GLY A 50 -9.05 -3.77 -9.75
CA GLY A 50 -9.80 -4.72 -8.95
C GLY A 50 -11.01 -5.31 -9.67
N VAL A 51 -11.77 -4.51 -10.42
CA VAL A 51 -12.95 -5.00 -11.16
C VAL A 51 -12.59 -5.90 -12.36
N CYS A 52 -11.33 -5.95 -12.77
CA CYS A 52 -10.87 -6.89 -13.78
C CYS A 52 -10.76 -8.33 -13.24
N ASN A 53 -10.58 -8.50 -11.93
CA ASN A 53 -10.38 -9.80 -11.28
C ASN A 53 -11.46 -10.17 -10.27
N TYR A 54 -12.11 -9.18 -9.70
CA TYR A 54 -13.22 -9.32 -8.76
C TYR A 54 -14.49 -8.72 -9.37
N ARG A 55 -15.66 -9.06 -8.81
CA ARG A 55 -16.89 -8.34 -9.17
C ARG A 55 -16.83 -6.94 -8.59
N PHE A 56 -17.45 -5.98 -9.25
CA PHE A 56 -17.57 -4.60 -8.77
C PHE A 56 -18.05 -4.53 -7.30
N ARG A 57 -19.07 -5.34 -6.97
CA ARG A 57 -19.57 -5.42 -5.59
C ARG A 57 -18.51 -5.88 -4.59
N ASP A 58 -17.64 -6.79 -4.96
CA ASP A 58 -16.62 -7.34 -4.05
C ASP A 58 -15.52 -6.30 -3.77
N ILE A 59 -15.19 -5.49 -4.79
CA ILE A 59 -14.28 -4.34 -4.62
C ILE A 59 -14.91 -3.26 -3.75
N LEU A 60 -16.21 -2.98 -3.91
CA LEU A 60 -16.92 -2.06 -3.02
C LEU A 60 -16.98 -2.58 -1.57
N VAL A 61 -17.13 -3.89 -1.37
CA VAL A 61 -17.05 -4.49 -0.03
C VAL A 61 -15.66 -4.36 0.55
N PHE A 62 -14.61 -4.59 -0.24
CA PHE A 62 -13.23 -4.38 0.21
C PHE A 62 -12.99 -2.92 0.59
N LEU A 63 -13.42 -1.98 -0.25
CA LEU A 63 -13.37 -0.55 0.04
C LEU A 63 -14.09 -0.21 1.35
N ALA A 64 -15.32 -0.67 1.51
CA ALA A 64 -16.12 -0.39 2.71
C ALA A 64 -15.47 -0.96 3.98
N ILE A 65 -14.99 -2.21 3.95
CA ILE A 65 -14.30 -2.84 5.08
C ILE A 65 -13.04 -2.02 5.43
N THR A 66 -12.22 -1.70 4.43
CA THR A 66 -10.98 -0.94 4.64
C THR A 66 -11.28 0.43 5.25
N LEU A 67 -12.22 1.20 4.67
CA LEU A 67 -12.57 2.53 5.16
C LEU A 67 -13.14 2.50 6.58
N ILE A 68 -14.04 1.57 6.87
CA ILE A 68 -14.65 1.46 8.20
C ILE A 68 -13.59 1.09 9.24
N VAL A 69 -12.83 0.03 9.01
CA VAL A 69 -11.85 -0.46 9.98
C VAL A 69 -10.74 0.58 10.21
N SER A 70 -10.16 1.13 9.14
CA SER A 70 -9.09 2.12 9.28
C SER A 70 -9.58 3.39 9.98
N ASN A 71 -10.72 3.98 9.55
CA ASN A 71 -11.20 5.21 10.17
C ASN A 71 -11.62 5.04 11.64
N VAL A 72 -12.23 3.90 11.98
CA VAL A 72 -12.59 3.63 13.39
C VAL A 72 -11.34 3.54 14.25
N LEU A 73 -10.31 2.79 13.83
CA LEU A 73 -9.09 2.60 14.62
C LEU A 73 -8.21 3.86 14.64
N GLU A 74 -8.15 4.62 13.55
CA GLU A 74 -7.48 5.93 13.49
C GLU A 74 -8.10 6.93 14.47
N ASN A 75 -9.42 7.12 14.42
CA ASN A 75 -10.12 8.02 15.36
C ASN A 75 -10.00 7.52 16.80
N CYS A 76 -10.08 6.20 17.03
CA CYS A 76 -9.86 5.62 18.34
C CYS A 76 -8.45 5.94 18.85
N SER A 77 -7.42 5.81 18.01
CA SER A 77 -6.04 6.06 18.41
C SER A 77 -5.78 7.55 18.70
N ILE A 78 -6.31 8.45 17.90
CA ILE A 78 -6.19 9.90 18.16
C ILE A 78 -6.80 10.24 19.52
N LEU A 79 -7.92 9.62 19.89
CA LEU A 79 -8.65 9.91 21.13
C LEU A 79 -8.08 9.18 22.36
N THR A 80 -7.57 7.94 22.19
CA THR A 80 -7.24 7.04 23.30
C THR A 80 -5.80 6.54 23.32
N GLY A 81 -5.07 6.73 22.22
CA GLY A 81 -3.75 6.15 22.01
C GLY A 81 -3.75 4.71 21.49
N PHE A 82 -4.89 4.00 21.46
CA PHE A 82 -4.97 2.64 20.94
C PHE A 82 -5.50 2.63 19.49
N PRO A 83 -4.87 1.92 18.53
CA PRO A 83 -3.73 1.00 18.69
C PRO A 83 -2.35 1.60 18.36
N PHE A 84 -2.25 2.80 17.77
CA PHE A 84 -1.01 3.31 17.18
C PHE A 84 -0.13 4.07 18.20
N GLY A 85 -0.72 4.73 19.17
CA GLY A 85 -0.15 5.73 20.06
C GLY A 85 -0.92 7.05 19.98
N HIS A 86 -0.55 8.04 20.80
CA HIS A 86 -1.17 9.37 20.76
C HIS A 86 -0.53 10.24 19.69
N TYR A 87 -1.32 10.71 18.75
CA TYR A 87 -0.92 11.62 17.67
C TYR A 87 -2.09 12.47 17.21
N TYR A 88 -1.82 13.45 16.37
CA TYR A 88 -2.83 14.23 15.67
C TYR A 88 -2.36 14.58 14.26
N TYR A 89 -3.29 14.70 13.34
CA TYR A 89 -3.03 15.16 11.98
C TYR A 89 -3.00 16.69 11.93
N THR A 90 -1.96 17.25 11.30
CA THR A 90 -1.90 18.68 10.96
C THR A 90 -2.83 18.99 9.78
N ASP A 91 -2.86 20.26 9.35
CA ASP A 91 -3.65 20.64 8.17
C ASP A 91 -2.93 20.38 6.84
N TYR A 92 -1.70 19.85 6.89
CA TYR A 92 -0.90 19.54 5.71
C TYR A 92 -1.59 18.57 4.74
N LEU A 93 -2.35 17.61 5.25
CA LEU A 93 -3.07 16.59 4.47
C LEU A 93 -4.46 17.01 4.00
N GLY A 94 -4.89 18.24 4.32
CA GLY A 94 -6.15 18.84 3.88
C GLY A 94 -7.40 18.32 4.61
N ALA A 95 -8.51 18.22 3.88
CA ALA A 95 -9.83 17.90 4.44
C ALA A 95 -9.86 16.58 5.22
N LYS A 96 -10.55 16.59 6.37
CA LYS A 96 -10.67 15.46 7.30
C LYS A 96 -12.12 14.94 7.31
N LEU A 97 -12.25 13.62 7.42
CA LEU A 97 -13.49 12.94 7.81
C LEU A 97 -13.35 12.61 9.30
N PHE A 98 -14.12 13.28 10.17
CA PHE A 98 -13.88 13.35 11.61
C PHE A 98 -12.45 13.86 11.91
N LEU A 99 -11.56 13.04 12.47
CA LEU A 99 -10.20 13.44 12.81
C LEU A 99 -9.16 13.00 11.78
N VAL A 100 -9.55 12.22 10.77
CA VAL A 100 -8.65 11.56 9.80
C VAL A 100 -8.71 12.24 8.43
N PRO A 101 -7.59 12.64 7.83
CA PRO A 101 -7.56 13.18 6.48
C PRO A 101 -8.10 12.19 5.44
N VAL A 102 -8.87 12.70 4.47
CA VAL A 102 -9.42 11.87 3.38
C VAL A 102 -8.31 11.17 2.58
N SER A 103 -7.18 11.84 2.37
CA SER A 103 -6.00 11.27 1.68
C SER A 103 -5.47 10.01 2.36
N ILE A 104 -5.51 9.92 3.69
CA ILE A 104 -5.13 8.73 4.46
C ILE A 104 -6.08 7.56 4.18
N SER A 105 -7.40 7.82 4.19
CA SER A 105 -8.40 6.80 3.85
C SER A 105 -8.22 6.26 2.44
N LEU A 106 -7.90 7.12 1.46
CA LEU A 106 -7.58 6.71 0.08
C LEU A 106 -6.31 5.86 0.03
N ALA A 107 -5.27 6.22 0.79
CA ALA A 107 -4.01 5.49 0.87
C ALA A 107 -4.20 4.08 1.46
N TYR A 108 -4.99 3.94 2.54
CA TYR A 108 -5.32 2.62 3.12
C TYR A 108 -5.91 1.67 2.08
N PHE A 109 -6.87 2.12 1.28
CA PHE A 109 -7.47 1.27 0.27
C PHE A 109 -6.51 1.00 -0.90
N GLY A 110 -5.87 2.04 -1.46
CA GLY A 110 -4.98 1.92 -2.61
C GLY A 110 -3.78 1.02 -2.33
N MET A 111 -3.01 1.34 -1.28
CA MET A 111 -1.84 0.55 -0.87
C MET A 111 -2.24 -0.82 -0.31
N GLY A 112 -3.35 -0.89 0.43
CA GLY A 112 -3.91 -2.14 0.90
C GLY A 112 -4.26 -3.08 -0.26
N TYR A 113 -4.91 -2.60 -1.31
CA TYR A 113 -5.18 -3.39 -2.51
C TYR A 113 -3.90 -3.90 -3.18
N LEU A 114 -2.88 -3.05 -3.34
CA LEU A 114 -1.60 -3.45 -3.92
C LEU A 114 -0.91 -4.52 -3.06
N SER A 115 -0.87 -4.34 -1.74
CA SER A 115 -0.32 -5.31 -0.79
C SER A 115 -1.05 -6.65 -0.84
N TRP A 116 -2.38 -6.62 -0.95
CA TRP A 116 -3.20 -7.81 -1.15
C TRP A 116 -2.84 -8.54 -2.44
N MET A 117 -2.67 -7.82 -3.56
CA MET A 117 -2.33 -8.42 -4.86
C MET A 117 -0.93 -9.04 -4.84
N LEU A 118 0.07 -8.36 -4.25
CA LEU A 118 1.42 -8.91 -4.09
C LEU A 118 1.42 -10.16 -3.22
N ALA A 119 0.72 -10.15 -2.08
CA ALA A 119 0.63 -11.31 -1.20
C ALA A 119 0.08 -12.54 -1.94
N ARG A 120 -0.93 -12.36 -2.79
CA ARG A 120 -1.48 -13.41 -3.63
C ARG A 120 -0.45 -13.96 -4.63
N VAL A 121 0.33 -13.08 -5.27
CA VAL A 121 1.38 -13.48 -6.21
C VAL A 121 2.48 -14.26 -5.49
N VAL A 122 3.02 -13.72 -4.40
CA VAL A 122 4.12 -14.35 -3.64
C VAL A 122 3.73 -15.74 -3.14
N LEU A 123 2.50 -15.89 -2.63
CA LEU A 123 1.98 -17.17 -2.13
C LEU A 123 1.49 -18.11 -3.24
N GLY A 124 1.50 -17.68 -4.52
CA GLY A 124 1.00 -18.48 -5.64
C GLY A 124 -0.53 -18.58 -5.69
N ASN A 125 -1.26 -17.76 -4.95
CA ASN A 125 -2.71 -17.65 -5.02
C ASN A 125 -3.14 -16.69 -6.12
N VAL A 126 -2.80 -16.97 -7.37
CA VAL A 126 -3.19 -16.16 -8.53
C VAL A 126 -4.61 -16.48 -9.01
N GLU A 127 -5.17 -17.64 -8.64
CA GLU A 127 -6.59 -17.96 -8.78
C GLU A 127 -7.39 -17.23 -7.71
N GLN A 128 -8.66 -16.93 -8.01
CA GLN A 128 -9.50 -16.13 -7.08
C GLN A 128 -10.02 -16.89 -5.85
N ARG A 129 -9.73 -18.17 -5.75
CA ARG A 129 -10.21 -18.98 -4.63
C ARG A 129 -9.49 -18.61 -3.33
N MET A 130 -10.25 -18.06 -2.39
CA MET A 130 -9.82 -17.87 -1.02
C MET A 130 -10.23 -19.10 -0.19
N ALA A 131 -9.37 -20.13 -0.17
CA ALA A 131 -9.65 -21.42 0.47
C ALA A 131 -8.40 -21.96 1.18
N GLY A 132 -8.59 -22.93 2.08
CA GLY A 132 -7.50 -23.57 2.81
C GLY A 132 -6.69 -22.57 3.62
N HIS A 133 -5.38 -22.73 3.62
CA HIS A 133 -4.45 -21.85 4.35
C HIS A 133 -4.41 -20.42 3.81
N PHE A 134 -4.76 -20.18 2.53
CA PHE A 134 -4.76 -18.84 1.94
C PHE A 134 -5.70 -17.85 2.64
N ILE A 135 -6.75 -18.36 3.33
CA ILE A 135 -7.67 -17.53 4.11
C ILE A 135 -6.93 -16.73 5.20
N TYR A 136 -5.81 -17.28 5.71
CA TYR A 136 -5.02 -16.66 6.78
C TYR A 136 -3.68 -16.14 6.28
N THR A 137 -3.01 -16.86 5.36
CA THR A 137 -1.66 -16.50 4.92
C THR A 137 -1.64 -15.30 3.99
N VAL A 138 -2.68 -15.10 3.14
CA VAL A 138 -2.78 -13.90 2.29
C VAL A 138 -3.00 -12.64 3.13
N PRO A 139 -3.96 -12.57 4.07
CA PRO A 139 -4.08 -11.45 5.00
C PRO A 139 -2.81 -11.15 5.79
N LEU A 140 -2.16 -12.19 6.31
CA LEU A 140 -0.95 -12.07 7.10
C LEU A 140 0.19 -11.44 6.30
N LEU A 141 0.47 -11.95 5.10
CA LEU A 141 1.52 -11.41 4.23
C LEU A 141 1.17 -10.02 3.71
N ALA A 142 -0.09 -9.77 3.35
CA ALA A 142 -0.54 -8.43 2.96
C ALA A 142 -0.36 -7.41 4.09
N GLY A 143 -0.56 -7.81 5.34
CA GLY A 143 -0.26 -7.01 6.52
C GLY A 143 1.22 -6.64 6.62
N PHE A 144 2.13 -7.60 6.47
CA PHE A 144 3.57 -7.33 6.45
C PHE A 144 3.99 -6.40 5.31
N LEU A 145 3.41 -6.58 4.11
CA LEU A 145 3.68 -5.70 2.97
C LEU A 145 3.20 -4.26 3.22
N MET A 146 2.04 -4.11 3.86
CA MET A 146 1.51 -2.78 4.19
C MET A 146 2.38 -2.08 5.26
N VAL A 147 2.81 -2.80 6.30
CA VAL A 147 3.73 -2.26 7.32
C VAL A 147 5.12 -2.00 6.75
N SER A 148 5.59 -2.80 5.77
CA SER A 148 6.85 -2.51 5.07
C SER A 148 6.80 -1.15 4.36
N TRP A 149 5.66 -0.78 3.79
CA TRP A 149 5.46 0.54 3.22
C TRP A 149 5.45 1.63 4.30
N ASP A 150 4.75 1.44 5.40
CA ASP A 150 4.66 2.37 6.52
C ASP A 150 6.04 2.64 7.15
N LEU A 151 6.86 1.61 7.36
CA LEU A 151 8.25 1.73 7.82
C LEU A 151 9.12 2.65 6.93
N THR A 152 8.84 2.72 5.63
CA THR A 152 9.58 3.58 4.70
C THR A 152 8.99 4.97 4.54
N PHE A 153 7.77 5.18 5.03
CA PHE A 153 7.00 6.39 4.78
C PHE A 153 6.79 7.23 6.05
N ASP A 154 6.41 6.60 7.18
CA ASP A 154 6.01 7.32 8.39
C ASP A 154 7.10 8.27 8.92
N PRO A 155 8.38 7.91 9.07
CA PRO A 155 9.38 8.88 9.58
C PRO A 155 9.53 10.10 8.68
N ILE A 156 9.39 9.93 7.36
CA ILE A 156 9.44 11.06 6.42
C ILE A 156 8.19 11.94 6.58
N ALA A 157 7.01 11.33 6.64
CA ALA A 157 5.75 12.05 6.70
C ALA A 157 5.51 12.71 8.05
N SER A 158 5.84 12.03 9.15
CA SER A 158 5.63 12.58 10.50
C SER A 158 6.75 13.51 10.95
N THR A 159 8.02 13.08 10.83
CA THR A 159 9.14 13.78 11.44
C THR A 159 9.74 14.86 10.52
N ILE A 160 9.79 14.62 9.19
CA ILE A 160 10.31 15.62 8.24
C ILE A 160 9.19 16.55 7.77
N LEU A 161 8.04 16.00 7.31
CA LEU A 161 6.97 16.78 6.69
C LEU A 161 5.92 17.29 7.70
N HIS A 162 5.95 16.81 8.93
CA HIS A 162 4.98 17.14 9.97
C HIS A 162 3.52 16.97 9.51
N SER A 163 3.24 15.93 8.72
CA SER A 163 1.88 15.61 8.25
C SER A 163 0.99 15.16 9.41
N TRP A 164 1.58 14.50 10.40
CA TRP A 164 1.04 14.22 11.73
C TRP A 164 2.16 14.29 12.77
N ILE A 165 1.78 14.46 14.02
CA ILE A 165 2.71 14.65 15.11
C ILE A 165 2.50 13.55 16.17
N TRP A 166 3.50 12.74 16.41
CA TRP A 166 3.55 11.78 17.50
C TRP A 166 3.85 12.49 18.82
N GLN A 167 2.84 12.60 19.71
CA GLN A 167 2.94 13.43 20.91
C GLN A 167 3.99 12.93 21.91
N GLN A 168 4.24 11.64 21.94
CA GLN A 168 5.20 11.00 22.86
C GLN A 168 6.52 10.64 22.17
N GLY A 169 6.66 10.98 20.89
CA GLY A 169 7.81 10.57 20.08
C GLY A 169 7.96 9.06 19.97
N GLY A 170 9.13 8.61 19.56
CA GLY A 170 9.45 7.20 19.46
C GLY A 170 10.87 6.94 19.00
N SER A 171 11.34 5.69 19.20
CA SER A 171 12.72 5.28 18.91
C SER A 171 13.04 5.18 17.41
N TYR A 172 12.02 5.13 16.54
CA TYR A 172 12.23 5.08 15.10
C TYR A 172 12.02 6.46 14.48
N TYR A 173 13.02 7.34 14.69
CA TYR A 173 13.01 8.72 14.21
C TYR A 173 11.76 9.51 14.63
N GLY A 174 11.40 9.42 15.91
CA GLY A 174 10.21 10.07 16.45
C GLY A 174 8.92 9.26 16.31
N VAL A 175 8.92 8.14 15.57
CA VAL A 175 7.76 7.25 15.42
C VAL A 175 7.75 6.16 16.51
N PRO A 176 6.64 5.98 17.26
CA PRO A 176 6.57 4.97 18.31
C PRO A 176 6.48 3.55 17.74
N PHE A 177 7.07 2.58 18.44
CA PHE A 177 6.99 1.17 18.09
C PHE A 177 5.52 0.67 18.01
N SER A 178 4.66 1.18 18.90
CA SER A 178 3.23 0.87 18.91
C SER A 178 2.53 1.20 17.59
N ASN A 179 3.02 2.21 16.83
CA ASN A 179 2.48 2.54 15.51
C ASN A 179 2.54 1.35 14.57
N PHE A 180 3.70 0.73 14.43
CA PHE A 180 3.88 -0.38 13.48
C PHE A 180 3.09 -1.64 13.87
N ILE A 181 2.95 -1.91 15.17
CA ILE A 181 2.10 -3.00 15.67
C ILE A 181 0.62 -2.68 15.46
N GLY A 182 0.22 -1.43 15.72
CA GLY A 182 -1.15 -0.96 15.49
C GLY A 182 -1.51 -0.97 14.01
N TRP A 183 -0.57 -0.57 13.12
CA TRP A 183 -0.75 -0.69 11.67
C TRP A 183 -0.95 -2.14 11.26
N PHE A 184 -0.05 -3.05 11.71
CA PHE A 184 -0.20 -4.47 11.41
C PHE A 184 -1.55 -5.01 11.87
N PHE A 185 -1.97 -4.71 13.10
CA PHE A 185 -3.27 -5.09 13.63
C PHE A 185 -4.42 -4.57 12.76
N THR A 186 -4.42 -3.28 12.46
CA THR A 186 -5.47 -2.61 11.67
C THR A 186 -5.61 -3.22 10.28
N VAL A 187 -4.49 -3.35 9.56
CA VAL A 187 -4.51 -3.85 8.19
C VAL A 187 -4.82 -5.35 8.14
N TYR A 188 -4.32 -6.13 9.11
CA TYR A 188 -4.66 -7.54 9.23
C TYR A 188 -6.16 -7.74 9.44
N VAL A 189 -6.79 -6.95 10.30
CA VAL A 189 -8.23 -7.03 10.55
C VAL A 189 -9.02 -6.83 9.26
N PHE A 190 -8.78 -5.76 8.51
CA PHE A 190 -9.55 -5.55 7.29
C PHE A 190 -9.22 -6.57 6.18
N PHE A 191 -7.99 -7.04 6.05
CA PHE A 191 -7.65 -8.10 5.10
C PHE A 191 -8.30 -9.44 5.50
N GLN A 192 -8.31 -9.77 6.79
CA GLN A 192 -8.92 -10.99 7.29
C GLN A 192 -10.44 -10.98 7.07
N LEU A 193 -11.11 -9.87 7.32
CA LEU A 193 -12.53 -9.71 7.06
C LEU A 193 -12.84 -9.87 5.57
N PHE A 194 -12.01 -9.30 4.69
CA PHE A 194 -12.17 -9.48 3.26
C PHE A 194 -11.93 -10.92 2.81
N ALA A 195 -10.91 -11.61 3.35
CA ALA A 195 -10.68 -13.02 3.07
C ALA A 195 -11.87 -13.91 3.47
N LEU A 196 -12.44 -13.67 4.65
CA LEU A 196 -13.63 -14.37 5.13
C LEU A 196 -14.86 -14.08 4.27
N TYR A 197 -15.04 -12.83 3.83
CA TYR A 197 -16.08 -12.48 2.88
C TYR A 197 -15.93 -13.24 1.56
N LEU A 198 -14.71 -13.31 1.00
CA LEU A 198 -14.43 -14.06 -0.21
C LEU A 198 -14.70 -15.57 -0.03
N LYS A 199 -14.27 -16.14 1.10
CA LYS A 199 -14.52 -17.55 1.46
C LYS A 199 -16.00 -17.88 1.48
N SER A 200 -16.85 -16.98 1.99
CA SER A 200 -18.30 -17.21 2.09
C SER A 200 -19.03 -17.26 0.75
N ARG A 201 -18.35 -16.99 -0.39
CA ARG A 201 -18.94 -16.87 -1.72
C ARG A 201 -18.27 -17.74 -2.80
N PRO A 202 -18.02 -19.04 -2.56
CA PRO A 202 -17.25 -19.87 -3.49
C PRO A 202 -17.93 -20.01 -4.89
N HIS A 203 -19.27 -20.04 -4.94
CA HIS A 203 -20.03 -20.17 -6.19
C HIS A 203 -20.00 -18.92 -7.07
N VAL A 204 -19.74 -17.76 -6.50
CA VAL A 204 -19.65 -16.49 -7.22
C VAL A 204 -18.36 -16.43 -8.02
N TYR A 205 -17.25 -16.91 -7.46
CA TYR A 205 -15.95 -16.91 -8.11
C TYR A 205 -15.81 -17.97 -9.20
N ALA A 206 -16.56 -19.07 -9.12
CA ALA A 206 -16.60 -20.08 -10.18
C ALA A 206 -17.14 -19.55 -11.52
N ARG A 207 -17.83 -18.41 -11.51
CA ARG A 207 -18.45 -17.78 -12.70
C ARG A 207 -17.61 -16.63 -13.29
N VAL A 208 -16.64 -16.12 -12.58
CA VAL A 208 -15.74 -15.04 -13.05
C VAL A 208 -14.47 -15.72 -13.55
N LYS A 209 -14.17 -15.59 -14.86
CA LYS A 209 -12.85 -16.02 -15.36
C LYS A 209 -11.80 -15.10 -14.75
N PRO A 210 -10.87 -15.63 -13.95
CA PRO A 210 -9.80 -14.82 -13.37
C PRO A 210 -8.95 -14.20 -14.50
N GLU A 211 -8.50 -12.98 -14.28
CA GLU A 211 -7.48 -12.41 -15.15
C GLU A 211 -6.15 -13.08 -14.81
N THR A 212 -5.62 -13.82 -15.76
CA THR A 212 -4.39 -14.61 -15.60
C THR A 212 -3.22 -14.03 -16.38
N SER A 213 -3.41 -12.90 -17.09
CA SER A 213 -2.33 -12.31 -17.86
C SER A 213 -1.18 -11.84 -16.97
N LYS A 214 0.05 -12.12 -17.40
CA LYS A 214 1.26 -11.65 -16.71
C LYS A 214 1.24 -10.12 -16.56
N GLY A 215 0.78 -9.42 -17.59
CA GLY A 215 0.67 -7.96 -17.60
C GLY A 215 -0.24 -7.42 -16.49
N TYR A 216 -1.38 -8.06 -16.26
CA TYR A 216 -2.30 -7.69 -15.19
C TYR A 216 -1.63 -7.74 -13.81
N TRP A 217 -0.96 -8.85 -13.48
CA TRP A 217 -0.27 -9.02 -12.20
C TRP A 217 0.93 -8.08 -12.07
N LEU A 218 1.69 -7.87 -13.17
CA LEU A 218 2.82 -6.95 -13.19
C LEU A 218 2.42 -5.51 -12.92
N GLN A 219 1.25 -5.04 -13.36
CA GLN A 219 0.77 -3.69 -13.08
C GLN A 219 0.72 -3.41 -11.57
N ALA A 220 0.11 -4.29 -10.78
CA ALA A 220 0.04 -4.12 -9.33
C ALA A 220 1.42 -4.24 -8.65
N VAL A 221 2.26 -5.16 -9.12
CA VAL A 221 3.61 -5.40 -8.58
C VAL A 221 4.51 -4.19 -8.84
N ILE A 222 4.51 -3.64 -10.05
CA ILE A 222 5.30 -2.44 -10.39
C ILE A 222 4.78 -1.24 -9.61
N PHE A 223 3.46 -1.10 -9.47
CA PHE A 223 2.87 0.02 -8.73
C PHE A 223 3.32 0.05 -7.26
N TYR A 224 3.33 -1.11 -6.60
CA TYR A 224 3.87 -1.22 -5.24
C TYR A 224 5.40 -1.00 -5.24
N GLY A 225 6.12 -1.65 -6.15
CA GLY A 225 7.59 -1.64 -6.21
C GLY A 225 8.18 -0.25 -6.45
N ILE A 226 7.51 0.60 -7.24
CA ILE A 226 7.99 1.96 -7.51
C ILE A 226 8.00 2.82 -6.24
N THR A 227 7.12 2.57 -5.27
CA THR A 227 7.15 3.30 -4.00
C THR A 227 8.42 2.99 -3.22
N GLY A 228 8.83 1.72 -3.14
CA GLY A 228 10.11 1.31 -2.56
C GLY A 228 11.32 1.81 -3.36
N LEU A 229 11.27 1.68 -4.71
CA LEU A 229 12.37 2.13 -5.57
C LEU A 229 12.64 3.64 -5.43
N THR A 230 11.59 4.45 -5.30
CA THR A 230 11.76 5.89 -5.12
C THR A 230 12.23 6.26 -3.71
N ALA A 231 11.97 5.46 -2.69
CA ALA A 231 12.60 5.62 -1.38
C ALA A 231 14.13 5.38 -1.47
N VAL A 232 14.55 4.33 -2.19
CA VAL A 232 15.96 4.06 -2.47
C VAL A 232 16.60 5.20 -3.29
N LEU A 233 15.92 5.65 -4.34
CA LEU A 233 16.42 6.76 -5.17
C LEU A 233 16.59 8.03 -4.34
N SER A 234 15.63 8.35 -3.46
CA SER A 234 15.74 9.51 -2.55
C SER A 234 16.94 9.41 -1.60
N ALA A 235 17.27 8.19 -1.14
CA ALA A 235 18.43 7.96 -0.28
C ALA A 235 19.78 8.12 -1.01
N LEU A 236 19.79 7.92 -2.35
CA LEU A 236 20.99 8.06 -3.18
C LEU A 236 21.22 9.48 -3.68
N ILE A 237 20.23 10.36 -3.62
CA ILE A 237 20.36 11.76 -4.05
C ILE A 237 21.01 12.57 -2.93
N PRO A 238 22.17 13.21 -3.17
CA PRO A 238 22.78 14.08 -2.17
C PRO A 238 21.85 15.25 -1.81
N ARG A 239 21.67 15.50 -0.52
CA ARG A 239 20.86 16.59 0.02
C ARG A 239 21.64 17.32 1.11
N SER A 240 21.21 18.54 1.46
CA SER A 240 21.65 19.19 2.68
C SER A 240 21.28 18.32 3.89
N ASP A 241 22.22 18.18 4.82
CA ASP A 241 21.94 17.47 6.07
C ASP A 241 21.29 18.45 7.07
N ASP A 242 19.98 18.62 6.89
CA ASP A 242 19.17 19.46 7.77
C ASP A 242 18.76 18.65 9.02
N THR A 243 18.51 19.33 10.11
CA THR A 243 18.01 18.72 11.35
C THR A 243 16.56 19.09 11.57
N VAL A 244 15.81 18.14 12.12
CA VAL A 244 14.42 18.31 12.54
C VAL A 244 14.26 17.90 14.00
N ILE A 245 13.34 18.53 14.71
CA ILE A 245 13.07 18.24 16.12
C ILE A 245 11.67 17.63 16.23
N ASP A 246 11.57 16.49 16.90
CA ASP A 246 10.26 15.87 17.16
C ASP A 246 9.53 16.53 18.35
N ALA A 247 8.29 16.11 18.62
CA ALA A 247 7.48 16.68 19.70
C ALA A 247 8.06 16.51 21.12
N THR A 248 9.04 15.63 21.31
CA THR A 248 9.72 15.41 22.59
C THR A 248 11.00 16.25 22.73
N GLY A 249 11.39 16.97 21.68
CA GLY A 249 12.63 17.74 21.62
C GLY A 249 13.84 16.93 21.16
N ALA A 250 13.66 15.68 20.71
CA ALA A 250 14.75 14.89 20.13
C ALA A 250 15.13 15.42 18.74
N LEU A 251 16.43 15.53 18.50
CA LEU A 251 17.00 16.03 17.26
C LEU A 251 17.30 14.85 16.33
N TRP A 252 16.85 14.96 15.06
CA TRP A 252 17.06 13.97 14.02
C TRP A 252 17.69 14.59 12.78
N HIS A 253 18.67 13.92 12.18
CA HIS A 253 19.23 14.27 10.88
C HIS A 253 18.32 13.78 9.75
N THR A 254 17.88 14.67 8.87
CA THR A 254 16.96 14.32 7.79
C THR A 254 17.57 13.29 6.83
N GLN A 255 18.87 13.37 6.62
CA GLN A 255 19.62 12.42 5.79
C GLN A 255 19.59 11.01 6.37
N ASP A 256 19.76 10.85 7.70
CA ASP A 256 19.71 9.54 8.36
C ASP A 256 18.32 8.90 8.23
N ILE A 257 17.26 9.70 8.36
CA ILE A 257 15.88 9.23 8.15
C ILE A 257 15.70 8.70 6.73
N ILE A 258 16.10 9.50 5.73
CA ILE A 258 15.91 9.15 4.30
C ILE A 258 16.74 7.91 3.93
N ILE A 259 17.99 7.82 4.37
CA ILE A 259 18.88 6.66 4.12
C ILE A 259 18.29 5.41 4.76
N THR A 260 17.83 5.48 6.01
CA THR A 260 17.26 4.33 6.71
C THR A 260 15.96 3.87 6.04
N CYS A 261 15.07 4.79 5.64
CA CYS A 261 13.87 4.44 4.88
C CYS A 261 14.23 3.76 3.54
N GLY A 262 15.26 4.25 2.83
CA GLY A 262 15.78 3.62 1.61
C GLY A 262 16.34 2.22 1.87
N LEU A 263 17.11 2.04 2.95
CA LEU A 263 17.67 0.74 3.34
C LEU A 263 16.55 -0.27 3.67
N VAL A 264 15.56 0.13 4.45
CA VAL A 264 14.39 -0.69 4.76
C VAL A 264 13.64 -1.07 3.47
N ALA A 265 13.45 -0.13 2.54
CA ALA A 265 12.80 -0.38 1.26
C ALA A 265 13.50 -1.47 0.44
N ILE A 266 14.84 -1.51 0.41
CA ILE A 266 15.61 -2.53 -0.33
C ILE A 266 15.25 -3.93 0.17
N PHE A 267 15.31 -4.15 1.48
CA PHE A 267 15.18 -5.48 2.07
C PHE A 267 13.73 -5.90 2.37
N THR A 268 12.78 -5.00 2.16
CA THR A 268 11.34 -5.28 2.30
C THR A 268 10.62 -5.11 0.96
N MET A 269 10.27 -3.89 0.57
CA MET A 269 9.42 -3.63 -0.60
C MET A 269 10.05 -4.12 -1.91
N ILE A 270 11.35 -3.85 -2.15
CA ILE A 270 12.04 -4.28 -3.36
C ILE A 270 12.21 -5.81 -3.37
N ALA A 271 12.57 -6.42 -2.23
CA ALA A 271 12.69 -7.86 -2.11
C ALA A 271 11.38 -8.58 -2.47
N PHE A 272 10.25 -8.14 -1.91
CA PHE A 272 8.93 -8.72 -2.24
C PHE A 272 8.49 -8.43 -3.67
N THR A 273 8.82 -7.25 -4.20
CA THR A 273 8.58 -6.92 -5.62
C THR A 273 9.35 -7.88 -6.52
N PHE A 274 10.64 -8.09 -6.25
CA PHE A 274 11.49 -9.03 -7.00
C PHE A 274 10.92 -10.46 -6.94
N MET A 275 10.59 -10.96 -5.75
CA MET A 275 9.96 -12.28 -5.60
C MET A 275 8.67 -12.40 -6.41
N SER A 276 7.85 -11.34 -6.44
CA SER A 276 6.61 -11.30 -7.22
C SER A 276 6.89 -11.35 -8.72
N VAL A 277 7.88 -10.61 -9.22
CA VAL A 277 8.28 -10.62 -10.63
C VAL A 277 8.76 -12.02 -11.05
N VAL A 278 9.59 -12.67 -10.22
CA VAL A 278 10.06 -14.06 -10.49
C VAL A 278 8.88 -15.02 -10.55
N LYS A 279 7.94 -14.92 -9.63
CA LYS A 279 6.72 -15.76 -9.63
C LYS A 279 5.87 -15.53 -10.89
N ILE A 280 5.66 -14.28 -11.31
CA ILE A 280 4.89 -13.95 -12.51
C ILE A 280 5.61 -14.45 -13.77
N ALA A 281 6.93 -14.36 -13.83
CA ALA A 281 7.71 -14.89 -14.96
C ALA A 281 7.46 -16.38 -15.16
N GLY A 282 7.34 -17.15 -14.05
CA GLY A 282 7.03 -18.58 -14.05
C GLY A 282 5.58 -18.97 -14.35
N LEU A 283 4.65 -18.01 -14.47
CA LEU A 283 3.27 -18.33 -14.85
C LEU A 283 3.21 -18.85 -16.30
N PRO A 284 2.27 -19.75 -16.65
CA PRO A 284 2.07 -20.21 -18.03
C PRO A 284 1.86 -19.04 -19.01
N ALA A 285 2.33 -19.21 -20.25
CA ALA A 285 2.01 -18.25 -21.32
C ALA A 285 0.51 -18.33 -21.67
N GLU A 286 -0.09 -17.17 -21.99
CA GLU A 286 -1.45 -17.11 -22.49
C GLU A 286 -1.59 -18.00 -23.73
N GLY A 287 -2.50 -18.96 -23.71
CA GLY A 287 -2.84 -19.80 -24.87
C GLY A 287 -2.49 -21.28 -24.75
N ASN A 288 -1.81 -21.75 -23.71
CA ASN A 288 -1.37 -23.16 -23.63
C ASN A 288 -2.26 -24.09 -22.77
N THR A 289 -3.55 -23.74 -22.57
CA THR A 289 -4.51 -24.58 -21.84
C THR A 289 -5.28 -25.58 -22.73
N SER A 290 -4.90 -25.76 -24.01
CA SER A 290 -5.55 -26.68 -24.93
C SER A 290 -4.81 -28.02 -25.08
N GLY A 291 -4.37 -28.64 -23.98
CA GLY A 291 -3.59 -29.89 -24.13
C GLY A 291 -3.40 -30.72 -22.87
N LYS A 292 -4.44 -30.88 -22.04
CA LYS A 292 -4.48 -31.98 -21.04
C LYS A 292 -5.90 -32.46 -20.81
N ASN A 293 -6.49 -33.02 -21.87
CA ASN A 293 -7.55 -34.01 -21.77
C ASN A 293 -7.00 -35.25 -22.51
N ASN A 294 -6.38 -36.13 -21.79
CA ASN A 294 -6.27 -37.55 -22.07
C ASN A 294 -6.34 -38.31 -20.75
#